data_ba1bc0e847976ca6bbf38fe01b1b53e8
#
_entry.id   ba1bc0e847976ca6bbf38fe01b1b53e8
#
_cell.length_a   1.000
_cell.length_b   1.000
_cell.length_c   1.000
_cell.angle_alpha   90.00
_cell.angle_beta   90.00
_cell.angle_gamma   90.00
#
_symmetry.space_group_name_H-M   'P 1'
#
loop_
_entity.id
_entity.type
_entity.pdbx_description
1 polymer ?
#
loop_
_entity_poly.entity_id
_entity_poly.type
_entity_poly.pdbx_seq_one_letter_code
_entity_poly.pdbx_strand_id
1 'polypeptide(L)'
;MSDIRVDGYQSISFWKEESIGIIVLRSDDNSGLDISHISELVTAVGTAAMDDSVKAVALTGINMRFATHLNFESNVSQIDNMMDYTRALLSLVYTIDKPIFSILNGNAIDVGYEIALLADVMISSNNIEVGFSPQYTFMLGGSITSARFKDLDRGKPASGVNSDLVYHSENLLDDAKKYITDHLLFDYPLIRRRRMISFRESLLEEREHFFKRNRFQTPG
;
A
#
# COMPACT_ATOMS: atom_id res chain seq x y z
N MET A 1 -7.99 -11.69 24.93
CA MET A 1 -8.76 -10.53 24.46
C MET A 1 -9.30 -10.90 23.11
N SER A 2 -10.59 -10.80 22.88
CA SER A 2 -11.20 -11.21 21.62
C SER A 2 -10.86 -10.21 20.52
N ASP A 3 -10.26 -10.71 19.44
CA ASP A 3 -10.04 -9.95 18.22
C ASP A 3 -11.38 -9.39 17.73
N ILE A 4 -11.50 -8.08 17.71
CA ILE A 4 -12.68 -7.44 17.15
C ILE A 4 -12.49 -7.46 15.63
N ARG A 5 -13.05 -8.48 14.96
CA ARG A 5 -13.19 -8.46 13.50
C ARG A 5 -14.27 -7.46 13.14
N VAL A 6 -13.94 -6.51 12.28
CA VAL A 6 -14.95 -5.64 11.69
C VAL A 6 -15.57 -6.39 10.52
N ASP A 7 -16.79 -6.90 10.71
CA ASP A 7 -17.55 -7.54 9.65
C ASP A 7 -18.02 -6.50 8.63
N GLY A 8 -18.00 -6.85 7.36
CA GLY A 8 -18.52 -6.01 6.27
C GLY A 8 -17.59 -5.85 5.06
N TYR A 9 -16.35 -6.31 5.17
CA TYR A 9 -15.39 -6.34 4.05
C TYR A 9 -15.46 -7.66 3.29
N GLN A 10 -15.38 -7.58 1.95
CA GLN A 10 -15.36 -8.77 1.07
C GLN A 10 -13.94 -9.02 0.51
N SER A 11 -13.28 -7.95 0.09
CA SER A 11 -11.97 -8.00 -0.57
C SER A 11 -10.80 -7.89 0.39
N ILE A 12 -11.03 -7.41 1.61
CA ILE A 12 -10.03 -7.34 2.67
C ILE A 12 -10.54 -8.00 3.96
N SER A 13 -9.65 -8.16 4.93
CA SER A 13 -10.03 -8.33 6.34
C SER A 13 -9.44 -7.19 7.14
N PHE A 14 -10.18 -6.69 8.13
CA PHE A 14 -9.68 -5.68 9.04
C PHE A 14 -10.01 -6.07 10.48
N TRP A 15 -9.02 -6.02 11.36
CA TRP A 15 -9.21 -6.17 12.80
C TRP A 15 -8.15 -5.40 13.57
N LYS A 16 -8.41 -5.22 14.84
CA LYS A 16 -7.43 -4.64 15.76
C LYS A 16 -6.85 -5.74 16.65
N GLU A 17 -5.54 -5.79 16.76
CA GLU A 17 -4.80 -6.63 17.69
C GLU A 17 -3.91 -5.70 18.54
N GLU A 18 -4.15 -5.70 19.86
CA GLU A 18 -3.55 -4.74 20.78
C GLU A 18 -3.77 -3.27 20.33
N SER A 19 -2.74 -2.60 19.84
CA SER A 19 -2.81 -1.23 19.32
C SER A 19 -2.55 -1.13 17.82
N ILE A 20 -2.49 -2.26 17.11
CA ILE A 20 -2.23 -2.32 15.69
C ILE A 20 -3.52 -2.63 14.95
N GLY A 21 -3.93 -1.78 14.01
CA GLY A 21 -4.98 -2.09 13.05
C GLY A 21 -4.39 -2.92 11.91
N ILE A 22 -4.82 -4.18 11.79
CA ILE A 22 -4.29 -5.11 10.78
C ILE A 22 -5.26 -5.19 9.61
N ILE A 23 -4.77 -4.90 8.41
CA ILE A 23 -5.49 -5.01 7.15
C ILE A 23 -4.85 -6.13 6.35
N VAL A 24 -5.65 -7.11 5.91
CA VAL A 24 -5.21 -8.21 5.06
C VAL A 24 -5.88 -8.13 3.70
N LEU A 25 -5.08 -7.96 2.65
CA LEU A 25 -5.54 -8.05 1.27
C LEU A 25 -5.93 -9.50 0.95
N ARG A 26 -7.17 -9.72 0.55
CA ARG A 26 -7.67 -11.03 0.10
C ARG A 26 -7.52 -11.16 -1.41
N SER A 27 -6.29 -11.03 -1.90
CA SER A 27 -6.01 -11.24 -3.32
C SER A 27 -6.49 -12.62 -3.78
N ASP A 28 -6.88 -12.73 -5.05
CA ASP A 28 -7.27 -14.00 -5.66
C ASP A 28 -6.10 -15.01 -5.72
N ASP A 29 -6.34 -16.19 -6.25
CA ASP A 29 -5.32 -17.25 -6.31
C ASP A 29 -4.12 -16.90 -7.20
N ASN A 30 -4.26 -15.90 -8.07
CA ASN A 30 -3.19 -15.37 -8.91
C ASN A 30 -2.56 -14.10 -8.32
N SER A 31 -2.87 -13.74 -7.07
CA SER A 31 -2.44 -12.50 -6.40
C SER A 31 -2.97 -11.21 -7.07
N GLY A 32 -4.16 -11.30 -7.71
CA GLY A 32 -4.87 -10.17 -8.32
C GLY A 32 -5.72 -9.42 -7.31
N LEU A 33 -5.79 -8.11 -7.47
CA LEU A 33 -6.72 -7.23 -6.77
C LEU A 33 -7.78 -6.72 -7.74
N ASP A 34 -8.87 -6.21 -7.23
CA ASP A 34 -9.89 -5.47 -7.97
C ASP A 34 -10.15 -4.10 -7.33
N ILE A 35 -11.04 -3.33 -7.93
CA ILE A 35 -11.39 -1.98 -7.46
C ILE A 35 -11.98 -2.00 -6.04
N SER A 36 -12.65 -3.09 -5.65
CA SER A 36 -13.23 -3.24 -4.32
C SER A 36 -12.14 -3.27 -3.24
N HIS A 37 -11.00 -3.86 -3.52
CA HIS A 37 -9.85 -3.83 -2.61
C HIS A 37 -9.44 -2.39 -2.31
N ILE A 38 -9.36 -1.53 -3.31
CA ILE A 38 -8.95 -0.13 -3.12
C ILE A 38 -10.01 0.64 -2.35
N SER A 39 -11.29 0.46 -2.66
CA SER A 39 -12.38 1.13 -1.95
C SER A 39 -12.48 0.68 -0.48
N GLU A 40 -12.29 -0.61 -0.22
CA GLU A 40 -12.29 -1.15 1.14
C GLU A 40 -11.04 -0.76 1.93
N LEU A 41 -9.87 -0.61 1.27
CA LEU A 41 -8.68 -0.03 1.89
C LEU A 41 -8.93 1.41 2.36
N VAL A 42 -9.62 2.23 1.56
CA VAL A 42 -10.03 3.59 1.98
C VAL A 42 -10.82 3.52 3.27
N THR A 43 -11.81 2.64 3.33
CA THR A 43 -12.67 2.48 4.51
C THR A 43 -11.89 1.97 5.72
N ALA A 44 -11.05 0.96 5.55
CA ALA A 44 -10.28 0.37 6.66
C ALA A 44 -9.23 1.34 7.21
N VAL A 45 -8.50 2.05 6.35
CA VAL A 45 -7.54 3.08 6.78
C VAL A 45 -8.26 4.24 7.46
N GLY A 46 -9.43 4.66 6.95
CA GLY A 46 -10.27 5.68 7.58
C GLY A 46 -10.75 5.24 8.96
N THR A 47 -11.22 4.00 9.10
CA THR A 47 -11.64 3.42 10.38
C THR A 47 -10.47 3.39 11.38
N ALA A 48 -9.29 2.91 10.93
CA ALA A 48 -8.10 2.91 11.77
C ALA A 48 -7.66 4.33 12.17
N ALA A 49 -7.82 5.32 11.28
CA ALA A 49 -7.50 6.71 11.57
C ALA A 49 -8.37 7.29 12.70
N MET A 50 -9.65 6.93 12.72
CA MET A 50 -10.65 7.44 13.69
C MET A 50 -10.63 6.71 15.04
N ASP A 51 -10.02 5.54 15.14
CA ASP A 51 -9.95 4.77 16.39
C ASP A 51 -8.70 5.15 17.19
N ASP A 52 -8.87 5.93 18.24
CA ASP A 52 -7.78 6.39 19.13
C ASP A 52 -7.01 5.23 19.80
N SER A 53 -7.59 4.05 19.88
CA SER A 53 -6.94 2.86 20.43
C SER A 53 -5.99 2.18 19.43
N VAL A 54 -6.10 2.48 18.13
CA VAL A 54 -5.15 2.09 17.09
C VAL A 54 -3.98 3.08 17.09
N LYS A 55 -2.77 2.59 17.20
CA LYS A 55 -1.53 3.41 17.20
C LYS A 55 -0.69 3.22 15.95
N ALA A 56 -0.91 2.13 15.23
CA ALA A 56 -0.27 1.83 13.95
C ALA A 56 -1.21 1.07 13.04
N VAL A 57 -0.97 1.14 11.73
CA VAL A 57 -1.66 0.33 10.73
C VAL A 57 -0.67 -0.61 10.08
N ALA A 58 -1.00 -1.89 10.02
CA ALA A 58 -0.23 -2.92 9.32
C ALA A 58 -1.03 -3.47 8.15
N LEU A 59 -0.44 -3.51 6.97
CA LEU A 59 -1.03 -4.04 5.75
C LEU A 59 -0.25 -5.27 5.31
N THR A 60 -0.93 -6.37 5.07
CA THR A 60 -0.33 -7.63 4.60
C THR A 60 -1.24 -8.34 3.61
N GLY A 61 -0.80 -9.45 3.05
CA GLY A 61 -1.60 -10.28 2.16
C GLY A 61 -2.06 -11.58 2.81
N ILE A 62 -2.97 -12.29 2.13
CA ILE A 62 -3.49 -13.57 2.57
C ILE A 62 -2.63 -14.73 2.04
N ASN A 63 -2.42 -15.78 2.84
CA ASN A 63 -1.82 -17.05 2.38
C ASN A 63 -0.50 -16.87 1.63
N MET A 64 0.42 -16.07 2.14
CA MET A 64 1.71 -15.75 1.50
C MET A 64 1.56 -15.10 0.10
N ARG A 65 0.47 -14.41 -0.14
CA ARG A 65 0.21 -13.65 -1.36
C ARG A 65 -0.07 -12.20 -0.98
N PHE A 66 0.72 -11.27 -1.49
CA PHE A 66 0.45 -9.85 -1.30
C PHE A 66 -0.40 -9.32 -2.47
N ALA A 67 0.21 -8.85 -3.54
CA ALA A 67 -0.49 -8.48 -4.77
C ALA A 67 0.49 -8.32 -5.94
N THR A 68 0.07 -8.72 -7.15
CA THR A 68 0.92 -8.64 -8.33
C THR A 68 0.26 -7.92 -9.52
N HIS A 69 -1.03 -7.77 -9.54
CA HIS A 69 -1.73 -7.08 -10.62
C HIS A 69 -3.12 -6.62 -10.18
N LEU A 70 -3.72 -5.77 -10.99
CA LEU A 70 -5.08 -5.32 -10.82
C LEU A 70 -5.96 -5.94 -11.91
N ASN A 71 -7.00 -6.67 -11.48
CA ASN A 71 -8.08 -7.15 -12.34
C ASN A 71 -9.00 -5.97 -12.68
N PHE A 72 -8.82 -5.41 -13.86
CA PHE A 72 -9.44 -4.17 -14.23
C PHE A 72 -10.03 -4.23 -15.64
N GLU A 73 -11.32 -3.98 -15.75
CA GLU A 73 -11.96 -3.77 -17.05
C GLU A 73 -11.80 -2.31 -17.46
N SER A 74 -11.15 -2.07 -18.60
CA SER A 74 -10.83 -0.73 -19.10
C SER A 74 -12.06 0.03 -19.62
N ASN A 75 -13.10 0.20 -18.80
CA ASN A 75 -14.21 1.09 -19.13
C ASN A 75 -14.09 2.42 -18.36
N VAL A 76 -14.61 3.50 -18.97
CA VAL A 76 -14.46 4.87 -18.45
C VAL A 76 -14.97 5.01 -17.01
N SER A 77 -16.11 4.41 -16.70
CA SER A 77 -16.71 4.49 -15.37
C SER A 77 -15.84 3.83 -14.29
N GLN A 78 -15.19 2.71 -14.59
CA GLN A 78 -14.28 2.06 -13.64
C GLN A 78 -12.98 2.85 -13.47
N ILE A 79 -12.50 3.51 -14.53
CA ILE A 79 -11.32 4.38 -14.44
C ILE A 79 -11.61 5.57 -13.52
N ASP A 80 -12.75 6.24 -13.70
CA ASP A 80 -13.12 7.38 -12.85
C ASP A 80 -13.26 6.97 -11.38
N ASN A 81 -13.96 5.86 -11.11
CA ASN A 81 -14.10 5.32 -9.76
C ASN A 81 -12.73 4.96 -9.14
N MET A 82 -11.85 4.32 -9.92
CA MET A 82 -10.51 3.99 -9.47
C MET A 82 -9.73 5.24 -9.08
N MET A 83 -9.79 6.30 -9.89
CA MET A 83 -9.10 7.56 -9.61
C MET A 83 -9.64 8.24 -8.35
N ASP A 84 -10.94 8.17 -8.10
CA ASP A 84 -11.55 8.74 -6.91
C ASP A 84 -11.18 7.97 -5.64
N TYR A 85 -11.24 6.64 -5.65
CA TYR A 85 -10.78 5.82 -4.53
C TYR A 85 -9.28 5.99 -4.26
N THR A 86 -8.48 6.04 -5.30
CA THR A 86 -7.04 6.28 -5.20
C THR A 86 -6.75 7.63 -4.54
N ARG A 87 -7.44 8.69 -4.97
CA ARG A 87 -7.30 10.02 -4.37
C ARG A 87 -7.69 10.01 -2.89
N ALA A 88 -8.80 9.34 -2.56
CA ALA A 88 -9.25 9.19 -1.17
C ALA A 88 -8.22 8.42 -0.33
N LEU A 89 -7.70 7.28 -0.83
CA LEU A 89 -6.68 6.50 -0.15
C LEU A 89 -5.41 7.32 0.10
N LEU A 90 -4.91 8.00 -0.92
CA LEU A 90 -3.73 8.86 -0.80
C LEU A 90 -3.95 9.96 0.24
N SER A 91 -5.10 10.63 0.20
CA SER A 91 -5.43 11.67 1.17
C SER A 91 -5.43 11.14 2.61
N LEU A 92 -6.00 9.97 2.84
CA LEU A 92 -6.01 9.33 4.15
C LEU A 92 -4.60 8.94 4.61
N VAL A 93 -3.85 8.23 3.75
CA VAL A 93 -2.47 7.82 4.05
C VAL A 93 -1.57 8.99 4.41
N TYR A 94 -1.80 10.16 3.81
CA TYR A 94 -0.98 11.33 4.12
C TYR A 94 -1.45 12.14 5.32
N THR A 95 -2.73 12.11 5.64
CA THR A 95 -3.29 12.87 6.74
C THR A 95 -3.36 12.08 8.05
N ILE A 96 -3.41 10.75 7.98
CA ILE A 96 -3.39 9.92 9.19
C ILE A 96 -2.10 10.15 9.98
N ASP A 97 -2.20 10.41 11.26
CA ASP A 97 -1.06 10.65 12.17
C ASP A 97 -0.43 9.37 12.73
N LYS A 98 -0.91 8.21 12.27
CA LYS A 98 -0.45 6.88 12.68
C LYS A 98 0.51 6.30 11.64
N PRO A 99 1.60 5.64 12.05
CA PRO A 99 2.50 4.98 11.12
C PRO A 99 1.81 3.83 10.40
N ILE A 100 2.15 3.67 9.12
CA ILE A 100 1.67 2.59 8.26
C ILE A 100 2.85 1.68 7.92
N PHE A 101 2.64 0.38 8.07
CA PHE A 101 3.60 -0.68 7.76
C PHE A 101 3.04 -1.57 6.66
N SER A 102 3.84 -1.87 5.66
CA SER A 102 3.55 -2.95 4.71
C SER A 102 4.38 -4.17 5.06
N ILE A 103 3.68 -5.29 5.31
CA ILE A 103 4.29 -6.57 5.67
C ILE A 103 4.14 -7.49 4.46
N LEU A 104 5.21 -7.60 3.68
CA LEU A 104 5.21 -8.30 2.40
C LEU A 104 5.48 -9.79 2.63
N ASN A 105 4.42 -10.54 2.80
CA ASN A 105 4.44 -11.99 2.98
C ASN A 105 4.40 -12.77 1.65
N GLY A 106 4.38 -12.09 0.53
CA GLY A 106 4.38 -12.63 -0.84
C GLY A 106 4.80 -11.56 -1.84
N ASN A 107 4.88 -11.92 -3.11
CA ASN A 107 5.27 -11.01 -4.18
C ASN A 107 4.42 -9.74 -4.19
N ALA A 108 5.10 -8.59 -4.34
CA ALA A 108 4.48 -7.28 -4.45
C ALA A 108 4.95 -6.62 -5.76
N ILE A 109 4.19 -6.86 -6.82
CA ILE A 109 4.52 -6.40 -8.18
C ILE A 109 3.46 -5.38 -8.62
N ASP A 110 3.88 -4.39 -9.39
CA ASP A 110 3.02 -3.38 -9.99
C ASP A 110 2.11 -2.70 -8.95
N VAL A 111 0.78 -2.86 -9.03
CA VAL A 111 -0.16 -2.28 -8.07
C VAL A 111 0.11 -2.72 -6.63
N GLY A 112 0.55 -3.97 -6.44
CA GLY A 112 0.93 -4.46 -5.12
C GLY A 112 2.13 -3.70 -4.55
N TYR A 113 3.12 -3.42 -5.38
CA TYR A 113 4.27 -2.62 -4.95
C TYR A 113 3.89 -1.15 -4.74
N GLU A 114 2.99 -0.57 -5.56
CA GLU A 114 2.45 0.78 -5.28
C GLU A 114 1.77 0.85 -3.92
N ILE A 115 0.93 -0.14 -3.59
CA ILE A 115 0.27 -0.23 -2.28
C ILE A 115 1.31 -0.37 -1.15
N ALA A 116 2.32 -1.23 -1.35
CA ALA A 116 3.39 -1.39 -0.36
C ALA A 116 4.14 -0.08 -0.09
N LEU A 117 4.36 0.71 -1.12
CA LEU A 117 5.04 2.01 -1.04
C LEU A 117 4.24 3.10 -0.31
N LEU A 118 2.95 2.90 -0.07
CA LEU A 118 2.14 3.79 0.78
C LEU A 118 2.57 3.75 2.25
N ALA A 119 3.26 2.69 2.67
CA ALA A 119 3.71 2.53 4.04
C ALA A 119 4.89 3.43 4.39
N ASP A 120 5.02 3.71 5.69
CA ASP A 120 6.20 4.38 6.26
C ASP A 120 7.40 3.43 6.28
N VAL A 121 7.13 2.15 6.56
CA VAL A 121 8.14 1.09 6.61
C VAL A 121 7.63 -0.14 5.88
N MET A 122 8.47 -0.73 5.04
CA MET A 122 8.23 -2.03 4.42
C MET A 122 9.05 -3.11 5.12
N ILE A 123 8.36 -4.13 5.58
CA ILE A 123 8.92 -5.34 6.18
C ILE A 123 8.63 -6.49 5.24
N SER A 124 9.61 -7.29 4.89
CA SER A 124 9.42 -8.35 3.90
C SER A 124 9.99 -9.70 4.30
N SER A 125 9.44 -10.76 3.73
CA SER A 125 10.10 -12.05 3.63
C SER A 125 11.29 -11.96 2.66
N ASN A 126 12.27 -12.83 2.84
CA ASN A 126 13.48 -12.88 2.00
C ASN A 126 13.28 -13.49 0.60
N ASN A 127 12.20 -14.24 0.40
CA ASN A 127 11.97 -15.03 -0.82
C ASN A 127 10.79 -14.48 -1.63
N ILE A 128 10.74 -13.16 -1.83
CA ILE A 128 9.69 -12.51 -2.59
C ILE A 128 10.28 -11.61 -3.66
N GLU A 129 9.47 -11.33 -4.67
CA GLU A 129 9.77 -10.35 -5.71
C GLU A 129 9.00 -9.06 -5.44
N VAL A 130 9.68 -7.92 -5.56
CA VAL A 130 9.07 -6.61 -5.42
C VAL A 130 9.53 -5.70 -6.56
N GLY A 131 8.63 -4.88 -7.09
CA GLY A 131 9.00 -3.93 -8.14
C GLY A 131 7.89 -3.67 -9.15
N PHE A 132 8.28 -3.01 -10.25
CA PHE A 132 7.39 -2.67 -11.36
C PHE A 132 7.79 -3.43 -12.62
N SER A 133 6.80 -3.94 -13.36
CA SER A 133 7.00 -4.45 -14.71
C SER A 133 7.31 -3.29 -15.67
N PRO A 134 8.07 -3.52 -16.75
CA PRO A 134 8.48 -2.46 -17.69
C PRO A 134 7.31 -1.68 -18.33
N GLN A 135 6.17 -2.36 -18.53
CA GLN A 135 4.98 -1.77 -19.14
C GLN A 135 3.95 -1.27 -18.15
N TYR A 136 4.21 -1.36 -16.85
CA TYR A 136 3.25 -0.96 -15.85
C TYR A 136 2.94 0.53 -15.92
N THR A 137 1.66 0.83 -15.95
CA THR A 137 1.14 2.19 -15.85
C THR A 137 0.67 2.43 -14.43
N PHE A 138 1.27 3.38 -13.74
CA PHE A 138 0.95 3.69 -12.35
C PHE A 138 -0.54 3.99 -12.18
N MET A 139 -1.19 3.24 -11.32
CA MET A 139 -2.64 3.33 -11.09
C MET A 139 -2.98 4.13 -9.84
N LEU A 140 -2.12 4.07 -8.83
CA LEU A 140 -2.34 4.71 -7.54
C LEU A 140 -1.65 6.08 -7.40
N GLY A 141 -1.25 6.64 -8.51
CA GLY A 141 -0.71 7.97 -8.52
C GLY A 141 0.77 8.07 -8.19
N GLY A 142 1.57 6.99 -8.38
CA GLY A 142 3.03 6.83 -8.43
C GLY A 142 4.00 7.87 -7.78
N SER A 143 3.54 9.09 -7.35
CA SER A 143 4.36 10.19 -6.81
C SER A 143 5.08 9.84 -5.52
N ILE A 144 4.43 9.02 -4.73
CA ILE A 144 5.03 8.48 -3.52
C ILE A 144 6.22 7.62 -3.91
N THR A 145 6.04 6.85 -4.95
CA THR A 145 7.06 6.03 -5.55
C THR A 145 8.23 6.87 -6.03
N SER A 146 7.97 7.95 -6.77
CA SER A 146 9.02 8.84 -7.26
C SER A 146 9.74 9.60 -6.16
N ALA A 147 9.02 10.07 -5.14
CA ALA A 147 9.62 10.81 -4.04
C ALA A 147 10.48 9.93 -3.14
N ARG A 148 10.06 8.67 -2.91
CA ARG A 148 10.78 7.72 -2.07
C ARG A 148 11.93 7.03 -2.81
N PHE A 149 11.82 6.88 -4.13
CA PHE A 149 12.76 6.10 -4.96
C PHE A 149 13.10 6.82 -6.26
N LYS A 150 13.55 8.07 -6.17
CA LYS A 150 14.01 8.86 -7.34
C LYS A 150 15.06 8.14 -8.18
N ASP A 151 15.77 7.20 -7.58
CA ASP A 151 16.87 6.45 -8.19
C ASP A 151 16.47 5.02 -8.64
N LEU A 152 15.20 4.61 -8.52
CA LEU A 152 14.78 3.32 -9.05
C LEU A 152 14.77 3.35 -10.57
N ASP A 153 15.67 2.54 -11.15
CA ASP A 153 15.69 2.22 -12.58
C ASP A 153 14.34 1.56 -12.95
N ARG A 154 13.45 2.34 -13.56
CA ARG A 154 12.05 2.02 -13.85
C ARG A 154 11.86 0.86 -14.83
N GLY A 155 12.91 0.13 -15.17
CA GLY A 155 12.91 -0.91 -16.18
C GLY A 155 13.33 -2.29 -15.73
N LYS A 156 13.69 -2.48 -14.46
CA LYS A 156 14.08 -3.80 -13.96
C LYS A 156 13.26 -4.12 -12.72
N PRO A 157 12.60 -5.30 -12.66
CA PRO A 157 12.21 -5.83 -11.38
C PRO A 157 13.47 -5.85 -10.52
N ALA A 158 13.41 -5.22 -9.35
CA ALA A 158 14.54 -5.25 -8.44
C ALA A 158 14.78 -6.71 -8.06
N SER A 159 15.82 -7.31 -8.63
CA SER A 159 16.33 -8.60 -8.17
C SER A 159 16.99 -8.37 -6.81
N GLY A 160 16.18 -8.44 -5.78
CA GLY A 160 16.56 -8.13 -4.41
C GLY A 160 15.42 -7.38 -3.73
N VAL A 161 15.15 -7.75 -2.49
CA VAL A 161 14.04 -7.16 -1.75
C VAL A 161 14.40 -5.73 -1.39
N ASN A 162 13.80 -4.78 -2.08
CA ASN A 162 13.94 -3.35 -1.75
C ASN A 162 12.94 -2.98 -0.65
N SER A 163 13.18 -3.52 0.54
CA SER A 163 12.39 -3.24 1.74
C SER A 163 13.30 -2.69 2.84
N ASP A 164 12.70 -2.01 3.80
CA ASP A 164 13.45 -1.43 4.92
C ASP A 164 14.00 -2.53 5.85
N LEU A 165 13.25 -3.62 6.00
CA LEU A 165 13.61 -4.76 6.84
C LEU A 165 13.29 -6.09 6.16
N VAL A 166 14.19 -7.06 6.25
CA VAL A 166 14.03 -8.40 5.69
C VAL A 166 14.11 -9.45 6.79
N TYR A 167 13.09 -10.27 6.91
CA TYR A 167 13.03 -11.37 7.88
C TYR A 167 13.12 -12.73 7.19
N HIS A 168 13.88 -13.64 7.79
CA HIS A 168 13.98 -15.04 7.38
C HIS A 168 13.08 -15.93 8.26
N SER A 169 11.83 -15.52 8.43
CA SER A 169 10.91 -16.13 9.35
C SER A 169 9.66 -16.67 8.65
N GLU A 170 9.21 -17.86 9.09
CA GLU A 170 7.90 -18.41 8.72
C GLU A 170 6.76 -17.65 9.41
N ASN A 171 7.06 -16.87 10.46
CA ASN A 171 6.11 -16.10 11.26
C ASN A 171 6.27 -14.58 11.03
N LEU A 172 6.43 -14.16 9.77
CA LEU A 172 6.70 -12.77 9.42
C LEU A 172 5.74 -11.76 10.07
N LEU A 173 4.45 -12.09 10.17
CA LEU A 173 3.47 -11.18 10.76
C LEU A 173 3.72 -10.95 12.26
N ASP A 174 4.08 -12.00 13.01
CA ASP A 174 4.35 -11.87 14.44
C ASP A 174 5.65 -11.13 14.70
N ASP A 175 6.69 -11.38 13.90
CA ASP A 175 7.95 -10.64 13.98
C ASP A 175 7.73 -9.15 13.65
N ALA A 176 6.93 -8.88 12.63
CA ALA A 176 6.59 -7.51 12.27
C ALA A 176 5.76 -6.81 13.35
N LYS A 177 4.77 -7.48 13.96
CA LYS A 177 4.00 -6.92 15.09
C LYS A 177 4.93 -6.58 16.27
N LYS A 178 5.85 -7.46 16.59
CA LYS A 178 6.85 -7.21 17.64
C LYS A 178 7.69 -5.97 17.31
N TYR A 179 8.23 -5.91 16.09
CA TYR A 179 9.00 -4.75 15.63
C TYR A 179 8.18 -3.46 15.74
N ILE A 180 6.93 -3.47 15.27
CA ILE A 180 6.03 -2.32 15.34
C ILE A 180 5.85 -1.87 16.80
N THR A 181 5.56 -2.80 17.70
CA THR A 181 5.35 -2.50 19.11
C THR A 181 6.60 -1.91 19.78
N ASP A 182 7.76 -2.47 19.49
CA ASP A 182 9.04 -2.04 20.08
C ASP A 182 9.46 -0.62 19.60
N HIS A 183 9.05 -0.20 18.41
CA HIS A 183 9.50 1.04 17.76
C HIS A 183 8.43 2.13 17.67
N LEU A 184 7.17 1.85 18.05
CA LEU A 184 6.04 2.78 17.90
C LEU A 184 6.26 4.16 18.53
N LEU A 185 7.07 4.27 19.56
CA LEU A 185 7.17 5.48 20.36
C LEU A 185 8.30 6.43 19.93
N PHE A 186 9.31 5.96 19.18
CA PHE A 186 10.56 6.72 19.07
C PHE A 186 10.86 7.30 17.69
N ASP A 187 10.51 6.62 16.59
CA ASP A 187 11.02 6.98 15.26
C ASP A 187 9.99 7.62 14.31
N TYR A 188 8.71 7.39 14.51
CA TYR A 188 7.67 7.68 13.54
C TYR A 188 7.25 9.14 13.36
N PRO A 189 7.20 9.98 14.40
CA PRO A 189 6.81 11.38 14.21
C PRO A 189 7.75 12.15 13.28
N LEU A 190 9.04 11.78 13.27
CA LEU A 190 10.06 12.43 12.44
C LEU A 190 9.99 11.96 10.97
N ILE A 191 9.76 10.66 10.75
CA ILE A 191 9.64 10.07 9.40
C ILE A 191 8.41 10.65 8.70
N ARG A 192 7.27 10.72 9.38
CA ARG A 192 6.05 11.30 8.83
C ARG A 192 6.18 12.78 8.49
N ARG A 193 6.82 13.56 9.34
CA ARG A 193 7.02 14.99 9.11
C ARG A 193 7.82 15.26 7.84
N ARG A 194 8.83 14.45 7.55
CA ARG A 194 9.60 14.52 6.30
C ARG A 194 8.76 14.14 5.08
N ARG A 195 7.87 13.18 5.23
CA ARG A 195 6.98 12.71 4.17
C ARG A 195 5.98 13.78 3.73
N MET A 196 5.38 14.49 4.67
CA MET A 196 4.38 15.52 4.38
C MET A 196 4.93 16.69 3.59
N ILE A 197 6.22 17.03 3.73
CA ILE A 197 6.84 18.19 3.05
C ILE A 197 7.03 17.92 1.55
N SER A 198 7.37 16.70 1.17
CA SER A 198 7.60 16.33 -0.24
C SER A 198 6.32 15.92 -0.99
N PHE A 199 5.23 15.67 -0.29
CA PHE A 199 4.02 15.09 -0.84
C PHE A 199 3.30 15.96 -1.86
N ARG A 200 3.10 17.23 -1.53
CA ARG A 200 2.33 18.14 -2.38
C ARG A 200 2.99 18.37 -3.74
N GLU A 201 4.29 18.46 -3.75
CA GLU A 201 5.09 18.64 -4.97
C GLU A 201 5.04 17.36 -5.82
N SER A 202 5.18 16.22 -5.18
CA SER A 202 5.11 14.93 -5.83
C SER A 202 3.73 14.67 -6.47
N LEU A 203 2.61 14.95 -5.81
CA LEU A 203 1.27 14.78 -6.38
C LEU A 203 1.04 15.57 -7.66
N LEU A 204 1.60 16.77 -7.75
CA LEU A 204 1.49 17.61 -8.95
C LEU A 204 2.28 17.01 -10.12
N GLU A 205 3.50 16.56 -9.88
CA GLU A 205 4.36 15.95 -10.90
C GLU A 205 3.74 14.67 -11.48
N GLU A 206 3.12 13.84 -10.67
CA GLU A 206 2.54 12.59 -11.13
C GLU A 206 1.25 12.70 -11.85
N ARG A 207 0.40 13.60 -11.39
CA ARG A 207 -0.79 13.93 -12.15
C ARG A 207 -0.41 14.33 -13.58
N GLU A 208 0.64 15.12 -13.74
CA GLU A 208 1.16 15.47 -15.06
C GLU A 208 1.72 14.25 -15.81
N HIS A 209 2.47 13.38 -15.13
CA HIS A 209 3.04 12.18 -15.74
C HIS A 209 1.96 11.17 -16.13
N PHE A 210 0.96 10.97 -15.29
CA PHE A 210 -0.17 10.11 -15.58
C PHE A 210 -0.91 10.58 -16.85
N PHE A 211 -1.27 11.85 -16.93
CA PHE A 211 -1.97 12.37 -18.10
C PHE A 211 -1.08 12.42 -19.36
N LYS A 212 0.24 12.63 -19.23
CA LYS A 212 1.15 12.59 -20.37
C LYS A 212 1.35 11.19 -20.94
N ARG A 213 1.35 10.15 -20.10
CA ARG A 213 1.53 8.75 -20.53
C ARG A 213 0.23 8.12 -21.03
N ASN A 214 -0.86 8.37 -20.34
CA ASN A 214 -2.19 7.94 -20.75
C ASN A 214 -2.83 9.06 -21.57
N ARG A 215 -2.28 9.37 -22.74
CA ARG A 215 -3.02 10.16 -23.71
C ARG A 215 -4.27 9.36 -24.08
N PHE A 216 -5.33 9.53 -23.31
CA PHE A 216 -6.64 9.14 -23.73
C PHE A 216 -6.87 9.87 -25.04
N GLN A 217 -6.90 9.12 -26.14
CA GLN A 217 -7.41 9.65 -27.40
C GLN A 217 -8.83 10.10 -27.10
N THR A 218 -9.03 11.39 -26.94
CA THR A 218 -10.36 11.98 -27.05
C THR A 218 -10.89 11.53 -28.41
N PRO A 219 -12.03 10.81 -28.46
CA PRO A 219 -12.64 10.53 -29.73
C PRO A 219 -12.95 11.89 -30.38
N GLY A 220 -12.41 12.11 -31.59
CA GLY A 220 -12.67 13.27 -32.41
C GLY A 220 -14.11 13.30 -32.93
#